data_e7456ba22cc4c8076dd0934eac9bdffa
#
_entry.id   e7456ba22cc4c8076dd0934eac9bdffa
#
_cell.length_a   1.000
_cell.length_b   1.000
_cell.length_c   1.000
_cell.angle_alpha   90.00
_cell.angle_beta   90.00
_cell.angle_gamma   90.00
#
_symmetry.space_group_name_H-M   'P 1'
#
loop_
_entity.id
_entity.type
_entity.pdbx_description
1 polymer ?
#
loop_
_entity_poly.entity_id
_entity_poly.type
_entity_poly.pdbx_seq_one_letter_code
_entity_poly.pdbx_strand_id
1 'polypeptide(L)'
;MAARGFPYTDLKDFLAALERAGELTRISAPVDPTLEISEIVTRTVRAGGPALLFERPTRGEMPVAINLFGTEKRMAMALGVGNLDEIGARIGEMLKPELPQGFSGMMGGLGKVMQLKSMPPKKVKTAPCQQVVYRGDDVDLNRLPGLQVWPGDGGIFHNFGLTHTKHPETGKRNLGLYRLQQHSRNSVGMHWQIHKNSTAHHAVAERLGQRLPVAIAIGADPVVAYSASAPLPADIDEYLFAGFLAGERVEMVDCLTVPLQVPASAQIILEGYIEPGERLPEGPFGDHTGFYTPVEPFPVMHIECMTMQRDPVYHSIVTSQPPQEDHGLGKATERIFAPLLRFLIPDIVDYDLPAAGVFHNCAIVSIRKRYPKHAQKVMNAIWGAHMMSLTKLIVIVDEDCDVHDYNEVAFRAFGNVDYARDLMVTEGPVDHLDHASYQQFWGGKAGVDATRKLPEEGYHRDWPESMTMSPEVVSLVDKRWKEYGI
;
A
#
# COMPACT_ATOMS: atom_id res chain seq x y z
N MET A 1 -19.74 -7.68 -8.93
CA MET A 1 -19.84 -7.22 -10.35
C MET A 1 -18.69 -6.26 -10.58
N ALA A 2 -17.85 -6.51 -11.60
CA ALA A 2 -16.78 -5.58 -11.97
C ALA A 2 -17.35 -4.16 -12.19
N ALA A 3 -16.63 -3.15 -11.74
CA ALA A 3 -17.00 -1.75 -11.98
C ALA A 3 -17.15 -1.52 -13.49
N ARG A 4 -18.21 -0.82 -13.93
CA ARG A 4 -18.40 -0.50 -15.35
C ARG A 4 -17.19 0.29 -15.85
N GLY A 5 -16.44 -0.26 -16.82
CA GLY A 5 -15.26 0.35 -17.43
C GLY A 5 -13.92 -0.20 -16.95
N PHE A 6 -13.89 -1.18 -16.04
CA PHE A 6 -12.65 -1.87 -15.66
C PHE A 6 -12.26 -2.96 -16.69
N PRO A 7 -10.94 -3.14 -17.00
CA PRO A 7 -9.81 -2.34 -16.51
C PRO A 7 -9.79 -0.92 -17.11
N TYR A 8 -9.24 0.03 -16.37
CA TYR A 8 -9.15 1.42 -16.82
C TYR A 8 -7.99 1.60 -17.79
N THR A 9 -8.19 2.40 -18.81
CA THR A 9 -7.15 2.65 -19.83
C THR A 9 -6.02 3.54 -19.30
N ASP A 10 -6.34 4.46 -18.40
CA ASP A 10 -5.39 5.34 -17.71
C ASP A 10 -6.02 5.96 -16.45
N LEU A 11 -5.30 6.89 -15.80
CA LEU A 11 -5.77 7.63 -14.65
C LEU A 11 -7.06 8.43 -14.94
N LYS A 12 -7.18 9.04 -16.12
CA LYS A 12 -8.34 9.89 -16.48
C LYS A 12 -9.63 9.06 -16.62
N ASP A 13 -9.51 7.83 -17.12
CA ASP A 13 -10.65 6.92 -17.20
C ASP A 13 -11.12 6.50 -15.78
N PHE A 14 -10.18 6.28 -14.86
CA PHE A 14 -10.51 6.04 -13.44
C PHE A 14 -11.18 7.27 -12.79
N LEU A 15 -10.66 8.48 -13.01
CA LEU A 15 -11.29 9.71 -12.51
C LEU A 15 -12.72 9.87 -13.02
N ALA A 16 -12.95 9.58 -14.32
CA ALA A 16 -14.29 9.60 -14.87
C ALA A 16 -15.21 8.52 -14.26
N ALA A 17 -14.67 7.36 -13.88
CA ALA A 17 -15.42 6.33 -13.18
C ALA A 17 -15.80 6.77 -11.76
N LEU A 18 -14.86 7.39 -11.01
CA LEU A 18 -15.11 7.98 -9.69
C LEU A 18 -16.19 9.06 -9.76
N GLU A 19 -16.12 9.94 -10.75
CA GLU A 19 -17.10 11.01 -10.96
C GLU A 19 -18.50 10.46 -11.21
N ARG A 20 -18.63 9.45 -12.09
CA ARG A 20 -19.91 8.75 -12.32
C ARG A 20 -20.47 8.06 -11.08
N ALA A 21 -19.61 7.63 -10.17
CA ALA A 21 -19.99 6.99 -8.92
C ALA A 21 -20.30 7.98 -7.77
N GLY A 22 -20.13 9.29 -8.01
CA GLY A 22 -20.25 10.31 -6.96
C GLY A 22 -19.09 10.31 -5.96
N GLU A 23 -17.96 9.70 -6.33
CA GLU A 23 -16.75 9.57 -5.49
C GLU A 23 -15.65 10.58 -5.85
N LEU A 24 -15.91 11.55 -6.72
CA LEU A 24 -14.98 12.61 -7.12
C LEU A 24 -15.65 13.97 -7.01
N THR A 25 -14.94 14.93 -6.41
CA THR A 25 -15.32 16.35 -6.44
C THR A 25 -14.27 17.15 -7.20
N ARG A 26 -14.72 17.97 -8.16
CA ARG A 26 -13.89 18.94 -8.90
C ARG A 26 -13.83 20.25 -8.14
N ILE A 27 -12.64 20.80 -7.99
CA ILE A 27 -12.39 22.09 -7.35
C ILE A 27 -11.86 23.05 -8.42
N SER A 28 -12.72 23.97 -8.89
CA SER A 28 -12.39 24.91 -9.96
C SER A 28 -11.81 26.24 -9.41
N ALA A 29 -11.86 26.46 -8.10
CA ALA A 29 -11.16 27.57 -7.48
C ALA A 29 -9.64 27.41 -7.63
N PRO A 30 -8.88 28.51 -7.83
CA PRO A 30 -7.43 28.45 -7.74
C PRO A 30 -7.01 28.02 -6.33
N VAL A 31 -6.10 27.03 -6.21
CA VAL A 31 -5.62 26.51 -4.92
C VAL A 31 -4.10 26.37 -4.96
N ASP A 32 -3.42 26.76 -3.88
CA ASP A 32 -1.98 26.65 -3.77
C ASP A 32 -1.54 25.22 -3.43
N PRO A 33 -0.64 24.59 -4.23
CA PRO A 33 0.00 23.34 -3.89
C PRO A 33 0.87 23.41 -2.61
N THR A 34 1.20 24.62 -2.14
CA THR A 34 1.89 24.83 -0.87
C THR A 34 0.87 24.93 0.26
N LEU A 35 0.74 23.85 1.04
CA LEU A 35 -0.08 23.70 2.26
C LEU A 35 -1.60 23.71 2.04
N GLU A 36 -2.16 24.55 1.14
CA GLU A 36 -3.60 24.72 1.01
C GLU A 36 -4.29 23.43 0.49
N ILE A 37 -3.75 22.80 -0.57
CA ILE A 37 -4.24 21.49 -1.06
C ILE A 37 -4.23 20.49 0.09
N SER A 38 -3.17 20.44 0.86
CA SER A 38 -3.00 19.43 1.94
C SER A 38 -4.03 19.60 3.06
N GLU A 39 -4.34 20.82 3.45
CA GLU A 39 -5.36 21.10 4.46
C GLU A 39 -6.77 20.74 3.97
N ILE A 40 -7.10 21.07 2.71
CA ILE A 40 -8.38 20.67 2.09
C ILE A 40 -8.51 19.16 2.05
N VAL A 41 -7.47 18.45 1.60
CA VAL A 41 -7.44 16.98 1.53
C VAL A 41 -7.60 16.36 2.92
N THR A 42 -6.85 16.84 3.92
CA THR A 42 -6.89 16.33 5.29
C THR A 42 -8.28 16.43 5.90
N ARG A 43 -8.95 17.58 5.73
CA ARG A 43 -10.35 17.75 6.19
C ARG A 43 -11.30 16.81 5.46
N THR A 44 -11.14 16.70 4.14
CA THR A 44 -11.98 15.82 3.31
C THR A 44 -11.84 14.37 3.72
N VAL A 45 -10.62 13.87 3.87
CA VAL A 45 -10.35 12.48 4.26
C VAL A 45 -10.91 12.18 5.66
N ARG A 46 -10.67 13.06 6.64
CA ARG A 46 -11.19 12.89 8.01
C ARG A 46 -12.72 12.88 8.09
N ALA A 47 -13.38 13.55 7.14
CA ALA A 47 -14.83 13.51 7.00
C ALA A 47 -15.35 12.30 6.18
N GLY A 48 -14.48 11.37 5.75
CA GLY A 48 -14.86 10.28 4.87
C GLY A 48 -15.26 10.73 3.46
N GLY A 49 -14.77 11.91 3.03
CA GLY A 49 -15.18 12.55 1.79
C GLY A 49 -14.57 11.96 0.51
N PRO A 50 -14.96 12.49 -0.66
CA PRO A 50 -14.59 11.96 -1.97
C PRO A 50 -13.12 12.19 -2.34
N ALA A 51 -12.68 11.59 -3.45
CA ALA A 51 -11.49 12.00 -4.20
C ALA A 51 -11.62 13.44 -4.68
N LEU A 52 -10.50 14.14 -4.84
CA LEU A 52 -10.47 15.55 -5.23
C LEU A 52 -9.67 15.73 -6.52
N LEU A 53 -10.21 16.55 -7.43
CA LEU A 53 -9.50 17.03 -8.62
C LEU A 53 -9.42 18.55 -8.56
N PHE A 54 -8.23 19.08 -8.24
CA PHE A 54 -7.95 20.50 -8.28
C PHE A 54 -7.62 20.91 -9.71
N GLU A 55 -8.54 21.59 -10.37
CA GLU A 55 -8.43 21.93 -11.80
C GLU A 55 -7.44 23.07 -12.07
N ARG A 56 -7.20 23.93 -11.08
CA ARG A 56 -6.43 25.18 -11.24
C ARG A 56 -5.44 25.37 -10.08
N PRO A 57 -4.39 24.53 -9.97
CA PRO A 57 -3.34 24.82 -9.02
C PRO A 57 -2.64 26.13 -9.39
N THR A 58 -2.25 26.94 -8.38
CA THR A 58 -1.59 28.23 -8.61
C THR A 58 -0.13 28.10 -9.03
N ARG A 59 0.43 26.87 -8.92
CA ARG A 59 1.77 26.48 -9.38
C ARG A 59 1.68 25.16 -10.10
N GLY A 60 2.53 24.99 -11.14
CA GLY A 60 2.46 23.87 -12.08
C GLY A 60 1.50 24.17 -13.24
N GLU A 61 1.47 23.30 -14.24
CA GLU A 61 0.78 23.52 -15.52
C GLU A 61 -0.41 22.57 -15.72
N MET A 62 -0.80 21.78 -14.73
CA MET A 62 -1.79 20.71 -14.87
C MET A 62 -2.63 20.48 -13.61
N PRO A 63 -3.84 19.90 -13.75
CA PRO A 63 -4.68 19.54 -12.60
C PRO A 63 -4.02 18.54 -11.65
N VAL A 64 -4.40 18.58 -10.36
CA VAL A 64 -3.94 17.65 -9.31
C VAL A 64 -5.08 16.73 -8.89
N ALA A 65 -4.89 15.43 -9.03
CA ALA A 65 -5.79 14.41 -8.52
C ALA A 65 -5.23 13.81 -7.22
N ILE A 66 -6.07 13.70 -6.18
CA ILE A 66 -5.64 13.31 -4.85
C ILE A 66 -6.77 12.59 -4.09
N ASN A 67 -6.43 11.78 -3.09
CA ASN A 67 -7.37 10.97 -2.31
C ASN A 67 -8.14 9.95 -3.18
N LEU A 68 -7.47 9.39 -4.18
CA LEU A 68 -8.07 8.45 -5.12
C LEU A 68 -8.32 7.08 -4.48
N PHE A 69 -7.52 6.70 -3.49
CA PHE A 69 -7.51 5.39 -2.82
C PHE A 69 -7.93 5.45 -1.34
N GLY A 70 -8.38 6.61 -0.84
CA GLY A 70 -8.59 6.88 0.58
C GLY A 70 -9.81 6.18 1.22
N THR A 71 -10.53 5.30 0.52
CA THR A 71 -11.59 4.46 1.09
C THR A 71 -11.57 3.06 0.48
N GLU A 72 -12.06 2.06 1.22
CA GLU A 72 -12.20 0.69 0.69
C GLU A 72 -13.06 0.64 -0.59
N LYS A 73 -14.12 1.47 -0.66
CA LYS A 73 -14.96 1.57 -1.85
C LYS A 73 -14.17 2.03 -3.07
N ARG A 74 -13.36 3.10 -2.94
CA ARG A 74 -12.52 3.59 -4.04
C ARG A 74 -11.41 2.62 -4.40
N MET A 75 -10.81 1.95 -3.39
CA MET A 75 -9.85 0.87 -3.64
C MET A 75 -10.48 -0.31 -4.37
N ALA A 76 -11.66 -0.76 -3.98
CA ALA A 76 -12.39 -1.82 -4.69
C ALA A 76 -12.71 -1.40 -6.13
N MET A 77 -13.14 -0.16 -6.35
CA MET A 77 -13.32 0.40 -7.70
C MET A 77 -12.01 0.41 -8.49
N ALA A 78 -10.91 0.88 -7.88
CA ALA A 78 -9.58 0.94 -8.50
C ALA A 78 -9.09 -0.44 -9.00
N LEU A 79 -9.45 -1.49 -8.27
CA LEU A 79 -9.07 -2.88 -8.55
C LEU A 79 -10.17 -3.69 -9.26
N GLY A 80 -11.29 -3.05 -9.61
CA GLY A 80 -12.36 -3.65 -10.41
C GLY A 80 -13.18 -4.74 -9.72
N VAL A 81 -13.28 -4.70 -8.39
CA VAL A 81 -14.00 -5.69 -7.57
C VAL A 81 -15.12 -5.05 -6.78
N GLY A 82 -16.03 -5.86 -6.24
CA GLY A 82 -17.10 -5.41 -5.34
C GLY A 82 -16.59 -5.15 -3.93
N ASN A 83 -15.63 -5.97 -3.47
CA ASN A 83 -14.89 -5.80 -2.24
C ASN A 83 -13.47 -6.39 -2.40
N LEU A 84 -12.56 -6.02 -1.52
CA LEU A 84 -11.14 -6.42 -1.60
C LEU A 84 -10.90 -7.90 -1.32
N ASP A 85 -11.77 -8.55 -0.54
CA ASP A 85 -11.68 -9.98 -0.25
C ASP A 85 -11.85 -10.87 -1.49
N GLU A 86 -12.52 -10.38 -2.54
CA GLU A 86 -12.64 -11.10 -3.81
C GLU A 86 -11.27 -11.38 -4.43
N ILE A 87 -10.32 -10.43 -4.33
CA ILE A 87 -8.94 -10.63 -4.82
C ILE A 87 -8.21 -11.62 -3.91
N GLY A 88 -8.35 -11.46 -2.59
CA GLY A 88 -7.81 -12.41 -1.63
C GLY A 88 -8.31 -13.82 -1.90
N ALA A 89 -9.61 -14.02 -2.13
CA ALA A 89 -10.17 -15.32 -2.48
C ALA A 89 -9.55 -15.91 -3.75
N ARG A 90 -9.34 -15.10 -4.81
CA ARG A 90 -8.65 -15.53 -6.03
C ARG A 90 -7.20 -15.98 -5.75
N ILE A 91 -6.47 -15.28 -4.89
CA ILE A 91 -5.12 -15.68 -4.46
C ILE A 91 -5.19 -16.98 -3.66
N GLY A 92 -6.12 -17.10 -2.72
CA GLY A 92 -6.34 -18.30 -1.91
C GLY A 92 -6.61 -19.55 -2.76
N GLU A 93 -7.40 -19.42 -3.81
CA GLU A 93 -7.65 -20.52 -4.77
C GLU A 93 -6.36 -20.93 -5.53
N MET A 94 -5.47 -19.98 -5.82
CA MET A 94 -4.19 -20.29 -6.48
C MET A 94 -3.22 -21.00 -5.54
N LEU A 95 -3.31 -20.76 -4.24
CA LEU A 95 -2.45 -21.42 -3.22
C LEU A 95 -2.88 -22.83 -2.86
N LYS A 96 -4.10 -23.26 -3.20
CA LYS A 96 -4.56 -24.62 -2.94
C LYS A 96 -3.77 -25.61 -3.83
N PRO A 97 -3.10 -26.62 -3.23
CA PRO A 97 -2.46 -27.67 -4.00
C PRO A 97 -3.54 -28.54 -4.66
N GLU A 98 -3.76 -28.38 -5.94
CA GLU A 98 -4.56 -29.32 -6.72
C GLU A 98 -3.66 -30.48 -7.17
N LEU A 99 -3.83 -31.65 -6.53
CA LEU A 99 -3.41 -32.90 -7.15
C LEU A 99 -4.38 -33.16 -8.31
N PRO A 100 -3.91 -33.22 -9.56
CA PRO A 100 -4.78 -33.48 -10.70
C PRO A 100 -5.49 -34.85 -10.53
N GLN A 101 -6.75 -34.82 -10.12
CA GLN A 101 -7.60 -35.99 -10.11
C GLN A 101 -8.43 -36.02 -11.39
N GLY A 102 -8.02 -36.84 -12.34
CA GLY A 102 -8.73 -37.07 -13.59
C GLY A 102 -8.54 -35.96 -14.65
N PHE A 103 -9.22 -36.10 -15.78
CA PHE A 103 -9.11 -35.22 -16.95
C PHE A 103 -9.59 -33.79 -16.67
N SER A 104 -10.57 -33.61 -15.78
CA SER A 104 -11.06 -32.28 -15.34
C SER A 104 -10.04 -31.53 -14.49
N GLY A 105 -9.27 -32.21 -13.64
CA GLY A 105 -8.19 -31.60 -12.85
C GLY A 105 -7.01 -31.14 -13.71
N MET A 106 -6.67 -31.89 -14.77
CA MET A 106 -5.68 -31.46 -15.77
C MET A 106 -6.13 -30.21 -16.55
N MET A 107 -7.40 -30.11 -16.92
CA MET A 107 -7.94 -28.93 -17.59
C MET A 107 -7.97 -27.70 -16.69
N GLY A 108 -8.31 -27.86 -15.39
CA GLY A 108 -8.26 -26.79 -14.38
C GLY A 108 -6.85 -26.27 -14.14
N GLY A 109 -5.88 -27.17 -13.98
CA GLY A 109 -4.46 -26.84 -13.87
C GLY A 109 -3.89 -26.13 -15.12
N LEU A 110 -4.31 -26.57 -16.32
CA LEU A 110 -3.93 -25.92 -17.58
C LEU A 110 -4.52 -24.49 -17.68
N GLY A 111 -5.76 -24.30 -17.21
CA GLY A 111 -6.41 -22.97 -17.16
C GLY A 111 -5.65 -22.00 -16.24
N LYS A 112 -5.24 -22.46 -15.04
CA LYS A 112 -4.44 -21.66 -14.10
C LYS A 112 -3.06 -21.28 -14.69
N VAL A 113 -2.38 -22.23 -15.33
CA VAL A 113 -1.08 -21.99 -16.01
C VAL A 113 -1.24 -21.04 -17.21
N MET A 114 -2.33 -21.16 -17.98
CA MET A 114 -2.63 -20.21 -19.08
C MET A 114 -2.94 -18.82 -18.54
N GLN A 115 -3.66 -18.70 -17.42
CA GLN A 115 -3.95 -17.43 -16.79
C GLN A 115 -2.66 -16.73 -16.31
N LEU A 116 -1.73 -17.47 -15.70
CA LEU A 116 -0.40 -16.95 -15.34
C LEU A 116 0.44 -16.56 -16.57
N LYS A 117 0.36 -17.30 -17.68
CA LYS A 117 1.09 -16.97 -18.91
C LYS A 117 0.51 -15.78 -19.67
N SER A 118 -0.75 -15.42 -19.45
CA SER A 118 -1.39 -14.26 -20.08
C SER A 118 -1.14 -12.92 -19.37
N MET A 119 -0.43 -12.94 -18.23
CA MET A 119 -0.21 -11.77 -17.38
C MET A 119 1.09 -10.98 -17.62
N PRO A 120 2.18 -11.50 -18.25
CA PRO A 120 3.38 -10.72 -18.48
C PRO A 120 3.05 -9.45 -19.28
N PRO A 121 3.69 -8.31 -18.95
CA PRO A 121 3.40 -7.05 -19.63
C PRO A 121 3.65 -7.15 -21.14
N LYS A 122 2.96 -6.31 -21.89
CA LYS A 122 3.03 -6.25 -23.37
C LYS A 122 3.77 -4.99 -23.78
N LYS A 123 4.83 -5.14 -24.56
CA LYS A 123 5.57 -4.01 -25.12
C LYS A 123 4.79 -3.40 -26.29
N VAL A 124 4.62 -2.06 -26.24
CA VAL A 124 4.09 -1.24 -27.35
C VAL A 124 5.17 -0.33 -27.92
N LYS A 125 4.96 0.13 -29.17
CA LYS A 125 5.96 0.98 -29.89
C LYS A 125 5.77 2.46 -29.60
N THR A 126 4.53 2.89 -29.35
CA THR A 126 4.14 4.27 -29.08
C THR A 126 3.19 4.30 -27.90
N ALA A 127 3.23 5.36 -27.10
CA ALA A 127 2.41 5.48 -25.91
C ALA A 127 1.94 6.91 -25.68
N PRO A 128 0.75 7.11 -25.09
CA PRO A 128 0.26 8.42 -24.69
C PRO A 128 1.23 9.20 -23.78
N CYS A 129 1.94 8.52 -22.88
CA CYS A 129 2.90 9.15 -21.98
C CYS A 129 4.10 9.79 -22.67
N GLN A 130 4.28 9.60 -23.99
CA GLN A 130 5.39 10.16 -24.78
C GLN A 130 4.92 11.19 -25.83
N GLN A 131 3.72 11.76 -25.68
CA GLN A 131 3.18 12.74 -26.64
C GLN A 131 3.88 14.09 -26.58
N VAL A 132 4.33 14.51 -25.41
CA VAL A 132 5.12 15.73 -25.19
C VAL A 132 6.46 15.31 -24.61
N VAL A 133 7.56 15.90 -25.10
CA VAL A 133 8.92 15.49 -24.72
C VAL A 133 9.76 16.72 -24.39
N TYR A 134 10.35 16.77 -23.21
CA TYR A 134 11.35 17.73 -22.78
C TYR A 134 12.67 17.01 -22.55
N ARG A 135 13.80 17.54 -23.02
CA ARG A 135 15.13 16.93 -22.92
C ARG A 135 16.18 17.92 -22.47
N GLY A 136 17.19 17.45 -21.73
CA GLY A 136 18.33 18.25 -21.30
C GLY A 136 17.88 19.52 -20.59
N ASP A 137 18.23 20.68 -21.13
CA ASP A 137 17.93 21.97 -20.53
C ASP A 137 16.45 22.36 -20.57
N ASP A 138 15.60 21.67 -21.35
CA ASP A 138 14.16 21.91 -21.36
C ASP A 138 13.43 21.18 -20.22
N VAL A 139 14.11 20.28 -19.51
CA VAL A 139 13.54 19.61 -18.33
C VAL A 139 13.36 20.60 -17.19
N ASP A 140 12.13 20.77 -16.75
CA ASP A 140 11.80 21.67 -15.64
C ASP A 140 10.66 21.09 -14.78
N LEU A 141 11.02 20.61 -13.59
CA LEU A 141 10.07 20.08 -12.62
C LEU A 141 9.09 21.12 -12.06
N ASN A 142 9.36 22.42 -12.22
CA ASN A 142 8.42 23.46 -11.83
C ASN A 142 7.13 23.47 -12.67
N ARG A 143 7.10 22.76 -13.80
CA ARG A 143 5.88 22.48 -14.58
C ARG A 143 4.93 21.59 -13.82
N LEU A 144 5.43 20.78 -12.89
CA LEU A 144 4.64 19.87 -12.07
C LEU A 144 4.14 20.59 -10.81
N PRO A 145 2.88 20.39 -10.43
CA PRO A 145 2.33 20.94 -9.17
C PRO A 145 2.74 20.07 -7.97
N GLY A 146 4.06 19.87 -7.76
CA GLY A 146 4.59 19.18 -6.59
C GLY A 146 4.13 19.86 -5.29
N LEU A 147 3.94 19.13 -4.21
CA LEU A 147 3.37 19.63 -2.98
C LEU A 147 4.44 19.99 -1.95
N GLN A 148 4.24 21.08 -1.22
CA GLN A 148 4.70 21.17 0.16
C GLN A 148 3.52 20.82 1.04
N VAL A 149 3.57 19.65 1.70
CA VAL A 149 2.42 19.09 2.41
C VAL A 149 2.24 19.71 3.78
N TRP A 150 3.36 19.85 4.53
CA TRP A 150 3.35 20.36 5.88
C TRP A 150 4.30 21.55 6.04
N PRO A 151 4.03 22.47 7.01
CA PRO A 151 4.87 23.66 7.20
C PRO A 151 6.35 23.37 7.48
N GLY A 152 6.64 22.23 8.11
CA GLY A 152 8.01 21.80 8.43
C GLY A 152 8.69 20.97 7.33
N ASP A 153 8.03 20.71 6.20
CA ASP A 153 8.67 19.98 5.08
C ASP A 153 9.85 20.75 4.51
N GLY A 154 10.90 20.03 4.14
CA GLY A 154 12.14 20.57 3.58
C GLY A 154 12.01 21.17 2.18
N GLY A 155 10.79 21.37 1.67
CA GLY A 155 10.51 21.94 0.37
C GLY A 155 9.40 21.21 -0.39
N ILE A 156 9.52 21.15 -1.71
CA ILE A 156 8.55 20.52 -2.61
C ILE A 156 8.83 19.03 -2.72
N PHE A 157 7.78 18.24 -2.62
CA PHE A 157 7.83 16.80 -2.81
C PHE A 157 6.87 16.32 -3.91
N HIS A 158 7.29 15.28 -4.63
CA HIS A 158 6.47 14.49 -5.54
C HIS A 158 6.15 13.17 -4.82
N ASN A 159 4.97 13.09 -4.19
CA ASN A 159 4.68 12.07 -3.18
C ASN A 159 4.22 10.72 -3.73
N PHE A 160 3.92 10.62 -5.02
CA PHE A 160 3.39 9.40 -5.62
C PHE A 160 4.19 8.99 -6.87
N GLY A 161 5.50 8.83 -6.70
CA GLY A 161 6.43 8.44 -7.75
C GLY A 161 6.54 6.92 -7.89
N LEU A 162 6.03 6.36 -9.00
CA LEU A 162 6.17 4.95 -9.34
C LEU A 162 7.54 4.72 -9.97
N THR A 163 8.51 4.31 -9.18
CA THR A 163 9.93 4.26 -9.55
C THR A 163 10.32 2.90 -10.12
N HIS A 164 10.93 2.94 -11.30
CA HIS A 164 11.42 1.78 -12.04
C HIS A 164 12.93 1.70 -11.98
N THR A 165 13.45 0.55 -11.61
CA THR A 165 14.88 0.22 -11.65
C THR A 165 15.08 -1.18 -12.21
N LYS A 166 16.31 -1.49 -12.63
CA LYS A 166 16.75 -2.86 -12.95
C LYS A 166 18.00 -3.19 -12.14
N HIS A 167 18.03 -4.42 -11.63
CA HIS A 167 19.23 -4.94 -10.98
C HIS A 167 20.38 -4.98 -11.98
N PRO A 168 21.53 -4.34 -11.69
CA PRO A 168 22.60 -4.17 -12.68
C PRO A 168 23.18 -5.49 -13.22
N GLU A 169 23.25 -6.53 -12.40
CA GLU A 169 23.83 -7.83 -12.78
C GLU A 169 22.78 -8.80 -13.35
N THR A 170 21.58 -8.85 -12.78
CA THR A 170 20.58 -9.87 -13.17
C THR A 170 19.56 -9.37 -14.18
N GLY A 171 19.44 -8.04 -14.35
CA GLY A 171 18.43 -7.42 -15.20
C GLY A 171 17.00 -7.53 -14.66
N LYS A 172 16.80 -8.06 -13.44
CA LYS A 172 15.48 -8.12 -12.82
C LYS A 172 14.94 -6.71 -12.62
N ARG A 173 13.70 -6.53 -13.01
CA ARG A 173 12.95 -5.28 -12.89
C ARG A 173 12.41 -5.12 -11.48
N ASN A 174 12.24 -3.89 -11.01
CA ASN A 174 11.51 -3.53 -9.81
C ASN A 174 10.67 -2.30 -10.07
N LEU A 175 9.47 -2.30 -9.55
CA LEU A 175 8.57 -1.15 -9.46
C LEU A 175 8.27 -0.89 -7.99
N GLY A 176 8.46 0.35 -7.52
CA GLY A 176 8.16 0.72 -6.14
C GLY A 176 7.59 2.12 -6.04
N LEU A 177 6.74 2.35 -5.04
CA LEU A 177 6.19 3.67 -4.72
C LEU A 177 7.13 4.40 -3.75
N TYR A 178 7.57 5.62 -4.13
CA TYR A 178 8.47 6.43 -3.33
C TYR A 178 8.13 7.92 -3.39
N ARG A 179 8.44 8.64 -2.29
CA ARG A 179 8.44 10.09 -2.27
C ARG A 179 9.77 10.61 -2.84
N LEU A 180 9.72 11.77 -3.47
CA LEU A 180 10.84 12.41 -4.16
C LEU A 180 10.90 13.87 -3.74
N GLN A 181 12.00 14.33 -3.13
CA GLN A 181 12.19 15.74 -2.82
C GLN A 181 12.78 16.47 -4.02
N GLN A 182 12.14 17.53 -4.48
CA GLN A 182 12.70 18.35 -5.55
C GLN A 182 13.88 19.18 -5.03
N HIS A 183 15.09 18.94 -5.55
CA HIS A 183 16.29 19.70 -5.21
C HIS A 183 16.56 20.84 -6.20
N SER A 184 16.25 20.60 -7.46
CA SER A 184 16.44 21.61 -8.53
C SER A 184 15.36 21.44 -9.61
N ARG A 185 15.51 22.19 -10.71
CA ARG A 185 14.62 22.06 -11.87
C ARG A 185 14.65 20.68 -12.54
N ASN A 186 15.70 19.90 -12.33
CA ASN A 186 15.93 18.61 -12.99
C ASN A 186 16.58 17.56 -12.07
N SER A 187 16.50 17.71 -10.76
CA SER A 187 16.98 16.69 -9.82
C SER A 187 16.06 16.50 -8.63
N VAL A 188 15.97 15.24 -8.17
CA VAL A 188 15.17 14.84 -7.01
C VAL A 188 15.95 13.92 -6.08
N GLY A 189 15.76 14.09 -4.77
CA GLY A 189 16.22 13.16 -3.75
C GLY A 189 15.31 11.93 -3.74
N MET A 190 15.90 10.75 -3.67
CA MET A 190 15.21 9.47 -3.72
C MET A 190 15.11 8.88 -2.32
N HIS A 191 13.94 8.98 -1.66
CA HIS A 191 13.75 8.39 -0.33
C HIS A 191 13.68 6.86 -0.39
N TRP A 192 14.82 6.22 -0.46
CA TRP A 192 14.96 4.76 -0.53
C TRP A 192 15.38 4.16 0.80
N GLN A 193 14.42 3.64 1.53
CA GLN A 193 14.65 2.93 2.78
C GLN A 193 15.44 1.63 2.55
N ILE A 194 16.22 1.23 3.55
CA ILE A 194 17.18 0.11 3.49
C ILE A 194 16.55 -1.24 3.07
N HIS A 195 15.29 -1.46 3.39
CA HIS A 195 14.60 -2.73 3.11
C HIS A 195 13.97 -2.82 1.71
N LYS A 196 14.14 -1.78 0.86
CA LYS A 196 13.51 -1.71 -0.46
C LYS A 196 14.39 -2.27 -1.56
N ASN A 197 13.78 -2.91 -2.57
CA ASN A 197 14.50 -3.48 -3.71
C ASN A 197 15.30 -2.43 -4.51
N SER A 198 14.77 -1.22 -4.66
CA SER A 198 15.52 -0.14 -5.35
C SER A 198 16.83 0.20 -4.63
N THR A 199 16.86 0.14 -3.28
CA THR A 199 18.07 0.31 -2.48
C THR A 199 19.07 -0.81 -2.75
N ALA A 200 18.60 -2.06 -2.85
CA ALA A 200 19.46 -3.18 -3.20
C ALA A 200 20.07 -3.04 -4.62
N HIS A 201 19.27 -2.61 -5.61
CA HIS A 201 19.75 -2.34 -6.97
C HIS A 201 20.81 -1.23 -6.98
N HIS A 202 20.57 -0.16 -6.20
CA HIS A 202 21.50 0.96 -6.09
C HIS A 202 22.82 0.54 -5.43
N ALA A 203 22.79 -0.23 -4.34
CA ALA A 203 23.99 -0.74 -3.68
C ALA A 203 24.86 -1.60 -4.63
N VAL A 204 24.24 -2.38 -5.52
CA VAL A 204 24.97 -3.14 -6.54
C VAL A 204 25.58 -2.22 -7.59
N ALA A 205 24.86 -1.20 -8.07
CA ALA A 205 25.38 -0.22 -9.01
C ALA A 205 26.57 0.55 -8.44
N GLU A 206 26.49 0.98 -7.18
CA GLU A 206 27.61 1.64 -6.46
C GLU A 206 28.83 0.74 -6.36
N ARG A 207 28.65 -0.53 -5.96
CA ARG A 207 29.74 -1.51 -5.89
C ARG A 207 30.45 -1.70 -7.23
N LEU A 208 29.70 -1.61 -8.33
CA LEU A 208 30.22 -1.72 -9.69
C LEU A 208 30.78 -0.41 -10.24
N GLY A 209 30.66 0.71 -9.51
CA GLY A 209 31.04 2.05 -9.96
C GLY A 209 30.24 2.53 -11.18
N GLN A 210 28.96 2.12 -11.30
CA GLN A 210 28.11 2.40 -12.45
C GLN A 210 26.95 3.32 -12.06
N ARG A 211 26.53 4.18 -13.00
CA ARG A 211 25.25 4.88 -12.88
C ARG A 211 24.10 3.90 -12.83
N LEU A 212 23.12 4.15 -11.97
CA LEU A 212 21.87 3.41 -11.97
C LEU A 212 20.83 4.15 -12.81
N PRO A 213 20.39 3.61 -13.96
CA PRO A 213 19.25 4.15 -14.69
C PRO A 213 17.98 4.05 -13.86
N VAL A 214 17.19 5.14 -13.83
CA VAL A 214 15.93 5.25 -13.12
C VAL A 214 14.88 5.89 -14.03
N ALA A 215 13.64 5.39 -13.97
CA ALA A 215 12.49 6.05 -14.55
C ALA A 215 11.36 6.14 -13.52
N ILE A 216 10.65 7.25 -13.48
CA ILE A 216 9.55 7.50 -12.56
C ILE A 216 8.31 7.78 -13.36
N ALA A 217 7.23 7.01 -13.12
CA ALA A 217 5.92 7.27 -13.67
C ALA A 217 5.04 7.96 -12.62
N ILE A 218 4.33 9.01 -13.02
CA ILE A 218 3.34 9.71 -12.19
C ILE A 218 2.00 9.60 -12.90
N GLY A 219 0.95 9.21 -12.16
CA GLY A 219 -0.39 9.10 -12.69
C GLY A 219 -0.59 7.92 -13.65
N ALA A 220 -0.07 6.75 -13.34
CA ALA A 220 -0.42 5.51 -14.03
C ALA A 220 -1.86 5.08 -13.69
N ASP A 221 -2.36 4.05 -14.40
CA ASP A 221 -3.63 3.44 -14.03
C ASP A 221 -3.60 2.88 -12.60
N PRO A 222 -4.76 2.76 -11.92
CA PRO A 222 -4.79 2.45 -10.50
C PRO A 222 -4.27 1.05 -10.16
N VAL A 223 -4.33 0.10 -11.07
CA VAL A 223 -3.82 -1.27 -10.84
C VAL A 223 -2.29 -1.27 -10.77
N VAL A 224 -1.63 -0.54 -11.67
CA VAL A 224 -0.16 -0.36 -11.64
C VAL A 224 0.24 0.44 -10.40
N ALA A 225 -0.53 1.50 -10.07
CA ALA A 225 -0.28 2.31 -8.89
C ALA A 225 -0.32 1.48 -7.59
N TYR A 226 -1.33 0.63 -7.42
CA TYR A 226 -1.41 -0.28 -6.27
C TYR A 226 -0.29 -1.32 -6.29
N SER A 227 0.01 -1.92 -7.45
CA SER A 227 1.04 -2.95 -7.55
C SER A 227 2.43 -2.47 -7.14
N ALA A 228 2.73 -1.16 -7.30
CA ALA A 228 3.96 -0.54 -6.86
C ALA A 228 4.10 -0.46 -5.32
N SER A 229 3.00 -0.57 -4.57
CA SER A 229 2.99 -0.58 -3.11
C SER A 229 2.83 -1.98 -2.50
N ALA A 230 2.47 -2.98 -3.32
CA ALA A 230 2.17 -4.33 -2.86
C ALA A 230 3.43 -5.03 -2.31
N PRO A 231 3.36 -5.71 -1.14
CA PRO A 231 4.49 -6.40 -0.52
C PRO A 231 4.73 -7.76 -1.19
N LEU A 232 5.09 -7.75 -2.46
CA LEU A 232 5.35 -8.96 -3.23
C LEU A 232 6.67 -9.61 -2.81
N PRO A 233 6.79 -10.97 -2.88
CA PRO A 233 8.07 -11.64 -2.79
C PRO A 233 9.07 -11.10 -3.83
N ALA A 234 10.36 -11.06 -3.48
CA ALA A 234 11.42 -10.44 -4.30
C ALA A 234 11.56 -10.99 -5.74
N ASP A 235 11.02 -12.18 -6.01
CA ASP A 235 11.07 -12.80 -7.33
C ASP A 235 9.78 -12.63 -8.16
N ILE A 236 8.78 -11.93 -7.62
CA ILE A 236 7.52 -11.64 -8.33
C ILE A 236 7.60 -10.23 -8.91
N ASP A 237 7.49 -10.13 -10.23
CA ASP A 237 7.45 -8.86 -10.96
C ASP A 237 6.11 -8.15 -10.68
N GLU A 238 6.15 -6.89 -10.26
CA GLU A 238 4.97 -6.07 -9.94
C GLU A 238 4.03 -5.93 -11.14
N TYR A 239 4.55 -5.93 -12.36
CA TYR A 239 3.73 -5.89 -13.57
C TYR A 239 3.01 -7.20 -13.87
N LEU A 240 3.58 -8.34 -13.43
CA LEU A 240 2.88 -9.61 -13.48
C LEU A 240 1.67 -9.59 -12.53
N PHE A 241 1.86 -9.02 -11.33
CA PHE A 241 0.80 -8.85 -10.36
C PHE A 241 -0.26 -7.84 -10.86
N ALA A 242 0.15 -6.72 -11.45
CA ALA A 242 -0.77 -5.77 -12.09
C ALA A 242 -1.62 -6.44 -13.17
N GLY A 243 -1.01 -7.27 -14.04
CA GLY A 243 -1.73 -8.06 -15.03
C GLY A 243 -2.72 -9.06 -14.42
N PHE A 244 -2.35 -9.68 -13.27
CA PHE A 244 -3.27 -10.54 -12.51
C PHE A 244 -4.48 -9.76 -11.98
N LEU A 245 -4.26 -8.59 -11.43
CA LEU A 245 -5.34 -7.72 -10.93
C LEU A 245 -6.25 -7.22 -12.06
N ALA A 246 -5.67 -6.71 -13.14
CA ALA A 246 -6.38 -6.19 -14.30
C ALA A 246 -7.13 -7.29 -15.07
N GLY A 247 -6.66 -8.54 -14.99
CA GLY A 247 -7.15 -9.61 -15.86
C GLY A 247 -6.67 -9.51 -17.32
N GLU A 248 -5.75 -8.59 -17.61
CA GLU A 248 -5.14 -8.37 -18.92
C GLU A 248 -3.69 -7.87 -18.81
N ARG A 249 -2.98 -7.87 -19.92
CA ARG A 249 -1.56 -7.51 -19.97
C ARG A 249 -1.37 -6.00 -19.93
N VAL A 250 -0.60 -5.50 -18.95
CA VAL A 250 -0.22 -4.09 -18.87
C VAL A 250 0.65 -3.72 -20.08
N GLU A 251 0.32 -2.63 -20.75
CA GLU A 251 1.11 -2.10 -21.87
C GLU A 251 2.29 -1.29 -21.35
N MET A 252 3.50 -1.64 -21.83
CA MET A 252 4.75 -0.98 -21.48
C MET A 252 5.40 -0.39 -22.74
N VAL A 253 6.02 0.79 -22.59
CA VAL A 253 6.82 1.43 -23.64
C VAL A 253 8.27 1.58 -23.18
N ASP A 254 9.23 1.50 -24.11
CA ASP A 254 10.62 1.79 -23.80
C ASP A 254 10.79 3.29 -23.47
N CYS A 255 11.57 3.59 -22.45
CA CYS A 255 12.04 4.94 -22.17
C CYS A 255 12.85 5.49 -23.35
N LEU A 256 12.93 6.81 -23.44
CA LEU A 256 13.62 7.49 -24.55
C LEU A 256 15.13 7.65 -24.31
N THR A 257 15.58 7.68 -23.06
CA THR A 257 16.98 7.98 -22.69
C THR A 257 17.62 6.90 -21.82
N VAL A 258 16.84 6.06 -21.16
CA VAL A 258 17.34 4.99 -20.26
C VAL A 258 16.86 3.62 -20.70
N PRO A 259 17.61 2.52 -20.43
CA PRO A 259 17.25 1.16 -20.86
C PRO A 259 16.17 0.51 -19.96
N LEU A 260 15.10 1.26 -19.71
CA LEU A 260 13.97 0.86 -18.86
C LEU A 260 12.68 0.88 -19.67
N GLN A 261 11.64 0.30 -19.11
CA GLN A 261 10.26 0.33 -19.62
C GLN A 261 9.35 0.91 -18.56
N VAL A 262 8.35 1.65 -19.00
CA VAL A 262 7.37 2.34 -18.15
C VAL A 262 5.97 2.07 -18.64
N PRO A 263 4.90 2.21 -17.80
CA PRO A 263 3.55 2.01 -18.22
C PRO A 263 3.14 3.03 -19.28
N ALA A 264 2.62 2.54 -20.40
CA ALA A 264 2.17 3.36 -21.51
C ALA A 264 1.04 4.34 -21.12
N SER A 265 0.25 3.97 -20.12
CA SER A 265 -0.89 4.71 -19.56
C SER A 265 -0.50 5.89 -18.66
N ALA A 266 0.76 6.00 -18.21
CA ALA A 266 1.18 7.05 -17.28
C ALA A 266 0.91 8.46 -17.82
N GLN A 267 0.63 9.40 -16.94
CA GLN A 267 0.42 10.80 -17.30
C GLN A 267 1.75 11.49 -17.57
N ILE A 268 2.77 11.20 -16.74
CA ILE A 268 4.09 11.83 -16.77
C ILE A 268 5.16 10.77 -16.54
N ILE A 269 6.28 10.85 -17.25
CA ILE A 269 7.48 10.03 -17.04
C ILE A 269 8.68 10.94 -16.85
N LEU A 270 9.48 10.65 -15.83
CA LEU A 270 10.79 11.25 -15.59
C LEU A 270 11.86 10.18 -15.85
N GLU A 271 12.82 10.43 -16.70
CA GLU A 271 13.90 9.51 -17.05
C GLU A 271 15.25 10.11 -16.68
N GLY A 272 16.13 9.32 -16.10
CA GLY A 272 17.44 9.79 -15.69
C GLY A 272 18.27 8.73 -14.99
N TYR A 273 19.20 9.16 -14.17
CA TYR A 273 20.16 8.27 -13.52
C TYR A 273 20.55 8.79 -12.12
N ILE A 274 21.12 7.89 -11.34
CA ILE A 274 21.75 8.18 -10.04
C ILE A 274 23.25 7.90 -10.20
N GLU A 275 24.08 8.87 -9.79
CA GLU A 275 25.54 8.71 -9.77
C GLU A 275 25.97 7.88 -8.55
N PRO A 276 26.97 7.00 -8.69
CA PRO A 276 27.52 6.26 -7.57
C PRO A 276 28.04 7.19 -6.47
N GLY A 277 27.64 6.97 -5.24
CA GLY A 277 28.12 7.70 -4.06
C GLY A 277 27.52 9.10 -3.88
N GLU A 278 26.76 9.63 -4.82
CA GLU A 278 26.14 10.94 -4.68
C GLU A 278 24.96 10.89 -3.70
N ARG A 279 24.96 11.78 -2.72
CA ARG A 279 23.92 11.96 -1.72
C ARG A 279 23.68 13.44 -1.46
N LEU A 280 22.41 13.83 -1.31
CA LEU A 280 22.03 15.14 -0.80
C LEU A 280 21.12 14.97 0.42
N PRO A 281 21.07 15.98 1.30
CA PRO A 281 20.10 15.98 2.40
C PRO A 281 18.66 15.92 1.86
N GLU A 282 17.86 14.99 2.36
CA GLU A 282 16.43 14.85 2.08
C GLU A 282 15.65 15.00 3.39
N GLY A 283 14.54 15.70 3.35
CA GLY A 283 13.70 16.01 4.50
C GLY A 283 13.91 17.43 5.04
N PRO A 284 13.26 17.78 6.18
CA PRO A 284 12.27 16.96 6.87
C PRO A 284 11.05 16.69 6.00
N PHE A 285 10.29 15.64 6.31
CA PHE A 285 9.04 15.31 5.62
C PHE A 285 8.00 14.82 6.64
N GLY A 286 6.80 15.41 6.61
CA GLY A 286 5.67 14.95 7.41
C GLY A 286 5.12 13.65 6.85
N ASP A 287 5.35 12.53 7.57
CA ASP A 287 5.07 11.18 7.08
C ASP A 287 3.82 10.55 7.73
N HIS A 288 3.46 9.35 7.29
CA HIS A 288 2.27 8.61 7.71
C HIS A 288 2.21 8.28 9.21
N THR A 289 3.33 8.36 9.91
CA THR A 289 3.37 8.25 11.38
C THR A 289 2.77 9.47 12.09
N GLY A 290 2.53 10.59 11.37
CA GLY A 290 2.09 11.85 11.93
C GLY A 290 3.23 12.72 12.48
N PHE A 291 4.48 12.33 12.22
CA PHE A 291 5.68 13.03 12.67
C PHE A 291 6.60 13.33 11.48
N TYR A 292 7.44 14.36 11.64
CA TYR A 292 8.47 14.66 10.65
C TYR A 292 9.61 13.65 10.71
N THR A 293 10.05 13.19 9.54
CA THR A 293 11.29 12.44 9.41
C THR A 293 12.49 13.36 9.60
N PRO A 294 13.62 12.87 10.13
CA PRO A 294 14.84 13.65 10.18
C PRO A 294 15.37 13.95 8.77
N VAL A 295 16.29 14.92 8.69
CA VAL A 295 17.07 15.16 7.47
C VAL A 295 18.18 14.11 7.39
N GLU A 296 18.18 13.34 6.31
CA GLU A 296 19.16 12.27 6.08
C GLU A 296 19.70 12.32 4.64
N PRO A 297 20.93 11.81 4.39
CA PRO A 297 21.50 11.79 3.05
C PRO A 297 20.90 10.66 2.20
N PHE A 298 20.23 11.01 1.12
CA PHE A 298 19.66 10.05 0.15
C PHE A 298 20.25 10.24 -1.25
N PRO A 299 20.20 9.18 -2.10
CA PRO A 299 20.63 9.26 -3.50
C PRO A 299 19.89 10.35 -4.27
N VAL A 300 20.54 10.91 -5.26
CA VAL A 300 19.97 11.97 -6.11
C VAL A 300 19.81 11.45 -7.54
N MET A 301 18.59 11.55 -8.07
CA MET A 301 18.33 11.28 -9.48
C MET A 301 18.44 12.57 -10.29
N HIS A 302 19.30 12.53 -11.32
CA HIS A 302 19.41 13.56 -12.34
C HIS A 302 18.49 13.21 -13.51
N ILE A 303 17.55 14.09 -13.84
CA ILE A 303 16.54 13.89 -14.86
C ILE A 303 17.02 14.49 -16.17
N GLU A 304 17.15 13.64 -17.19
CA GLU A 304 17.60 14.03 -18.54
C GLU A 304 16.44 14.16 -19.53
N CYS A 305 15.32 13.51 -19.23
CA CYS A 305 14.13 13.54 -20.07
C CYS A 305 12.86 13.51 -19.22
N MET A 306 11.92 14.37 -19.57
CA MET A 306 10.56 14.35 -19.04
C MET A 306 9.60 14.21 -20.22
N THR A 307 8.73 13.19 -20.15
CA THR A 307 7.68 13.02 -21.14
C THR A 307 6.31 13.01 -20.49
N MET A 308 5.27 13.38 -21.20
CA MET A 308 3.91 13.39 -20.67
C MET A 308 2.85 13.25 -21.75
N GLN A 309 1.64 12.93 -21.33
CA GLN A 309 0.46 13.08 -22.18
C GLN A 309 0.24 14.55 -22.53
N ARG A 310 -0.53 14.84 -23.57
CA ARG A 310 -0.80 16.22 -24.00
C ARG A 310 -1.54 17.04 -22.94
N ASP A 311 -2.51 16.42 -22.27
CA ASP A 311 -3.32 17.02 -21.19
C ASP A 311 -3.18 16.17 -19.93
N PRO A 312 -2.02 16.21 -19.25
CA PRO A 312 -1.74 15.31 -18.14
C PRO A 312 -2.49 15.74 -16.87
N VAL A 313 -2.77 14.75 -16.01
CA VAL A 313 -3.24 14.96 -14.64
C VAL A 313 -2.15 14.51 -13.69
N TYR A 314 -1.74 15.38 -12.79
CA TYR A 314 -0.75 15.08 -11.76
C TYR A 314 -1.41 14.31 -10.61
N HIS A 315 -0.94 13.11 -10.34
CA HIS A 315 -1.39 12.30 -9.21
C HIS A 315 -0.45 12.50 -8.02
N SER A 316 -1.01 12.84 -6.87
CA SER A 316 -0.26 12.99 -5.62
C SER A 316 -1.04 12.42 -4.43
N ILE A 317 -0.40 12.36 -3.28
CA ILE A 317 -0.96 11.89 -2.01
C ILE A 317 -0.55 12.83 -0.89
N VAL A 318 -1.41 13.00 0.11
CA VAL A 318 -1.09 13.62 1.39
C VAL A 318 -0.86 12.51 2.41
N THR A 319 0.31 12.54 3.06
CA THR A 319 0.65 11.62 4.16
C THR A 319 0.57 12.35 5.50
N SER A 320 0.05 11.68 6.51
CA SER A 320 -0.08 12.18 7.88
C SER A 320 -0.56 11.08 8.81
N GLN A 321 -0.82 11.46 10.06
CA GLN A 321 -1.55 10.62 11.00
C GLN A 321 -2.87 10.13 10.37
N PRO A 322 -3.14 8.83 10.35
CA PRO A 322 -4.38 8.27 9.79
C PRO A 322 -5.66 8.84 10.43
N PRO A 323 -6.78 8.87 9.69
CA PRO A 323 -6.90 8.34 8.33
C PRO A 323 -6.33 9.29 7.28
N GLN A 324 -5.59 8.74 6.32
CA GLN A 324 -5.18 9.38 5.07
C GLN A 324 -5.30 8.36 3.93
N GLU A 325 -4.96 8.76 2.71
CA GLU A 325 -5.14 7.92 1.52
C GLU A 325 -4.30 6.62 1.57
N ASP A 326 -3.12 6.65 2.15
CA ASP A 326 -2.22 5.51 2.34
C ASP A 326 -2.82 4.41 3.21
N HIS A 327 -3.75 4.76 4.13
CA HIS A 327 -4.52 3.78 4.88
C HIS A 327 -5.37 2.89 3.96
N GLY A 328 -5.97 3.44 2.91
CA GLY A 328 -6.71 2.66 1.91
C GLY A 328 -5.83 1.65 1.19
N LEU A 329 -4.59 2.03 0.83
CA LEU A 329 -3.60 1.12 0.26
C LEU A 329 -3.20 0.03 1.26
N GLY A 330 -3.03 0.39 2.54
CA GLY A 330 -2.74 -0.56 3.63
C GLY A 330 -3.86 -1.57 3.82
N LYS A 331 -5.13 -1.14 3.85
CA LYS A 331 -6.30 -2.01 3.93
C LYS A 331 -6.43 -2.95 2.73
N ALA A 332 -6.19 -2.45 1.52
CA ALA A 332 -6.16 -3.30 0.34
C ALA A 332 -5.09 -4.40 0.48
N THR A 333 -3.90 -4.04 0.94
CA THR A 333 -2.82 -5.00 1.18
C THR A 333 -3.21 -6.03 2.24
N GLU A 334 -3.78 -5.62 3.35
CA GLU A 334 -4.29 -6.51 4.40
C GLU A 334 -5.26 -7.56 3.83
N ARG A 335 -6.32 -7.13 3.14
CA ARG A 335 -7.35 -8.05 2.65
C ARG A 335 -6.87 -8.93 1.49
N ILE A 336 -6.09 -8.37 0.57
CA ILE A 336 -5.59 -9.09 -0.61
C ILE A 336 -4.59 -10.18 -0.21
N PHE A 337 -3.70 -9.91 0.77
CA PHE A 337 -2.67 -10.86 1.19
C PHE A 337 -3.07 -11.72 2.40
N ALA A 338 -4.28 -11.56 2.95
CA ALA A 338 -4.79 -12.39 4.04
C ALA A 338 -4.69 -13.90 3.77
N PRO A 339 -5.04 -14.42 2.57
CA PRO A 339 -4.89 -15.84 2.27
C PRO A 339 -3.45 -16.34 2.29
N LEU A 340 -2.48 -15.50 1.89
CA LEU A 340 -1.07 -15.86 1.97
C LEU A 340 -0.60 -15.97 3.42
N LEU A 341 -1.01 -15.04 4.29
CA LEU A 341 -0.69 -15.10 5.71
C LEU A 341 -1.31 -16.34 6.36
N ARG A 342 -2.59 -16.66 6.04
CA ARG A 342 -3.26 -17.88 6.50
C ARG A 342 -2.62 -19.15 5.96
N PHE A 343 -2.08 -19.13 4.76
CA PHE A 343 -1.32 -20.26 4.21
C PHE A 343 -0.02 -20.52 5.01
N LEU A 344 0.67 -19.45 5.41
CA LEU A 344 1.89 -19.54 6.23
C LEU A 344 1.59 -19.88 7.68
N ILE A 345 0.49 -19.34 8.23
CA ILE A 345 0.07 -19.49 9.63
C ILE A 345 -1.40 -19.95 9.65
N PRO A 346 -1.67 -21.25 9.47
CA PRO A 346 -3.04 -21.78 9.29
C PRO A 346 -3.98 -21.60 10.50
N ASP A 347 -3.42 -21.22 11.65
CA ASP A 347 -4.18 -21.00 12.88
C ASP A 347 -4.91 -19.63 12.87
N ILE A 348 -4.51 -18.71 11.99
CA ILE A 348 -5.15 -17.39 11.83
C ILE A 348 -6.51 -17.54 11.16
N VAL A 349 -7.53 -17.02 11.81
CA VAL A 349 -8.90 -16.92 11.26
C VAL A 349 -9.07 -15.62 10.50
N ASP A 350 -8.76 -14.49 11.15
CA ASP A 350 -8.70 -13.18 10.50
C ASP A 350 -7.67 -12.27 11.18
N TYR A 351 -7.37 -11.15 10.56
CA TYR A 351 -6.50 -10.14 11.14
C TYR A 351 -6.85 -8.75 10.61
N ASP A 352 -6.47 -7.74 11.40
CA ASP A 352 -6.63 -6.32 11.09
C ASP A 352 -5.33 -5.56 11.38
N LEU A 353 -5.01 -4.63 10.50
CA LEU A 353 -3.93 -3.65 10.68
C LEU A 353 -4.58 -2.28 10.94
N PRO A 354 -4.83 -1.92 12.20
CA PRO A 354 -5.64 -0.76 12.53
C PRO A 354 -5.01 0.55 12.04
N ALA A 355 -5.84 1.49 11.60
CA ALA A 355 -5.40 2.82 11.21
C ALA A 355 -4.58 3.51 12.30
N ALA A 356 -5.01 3.39 13.57
CA ALA A 356 -4.28 3.94 14.71
C ALA A 356 -2.88 3.32 14.92
N GLY A 357 -2.64 2.12 14.39
CA GLY A 357 -1.34 1.46 14.33
C GLY A 357 -0.54 1.79 13.07
N VAL A 358 -0.95 2.81 12.32
CA VAL A 358 -0.35 3.22 11.04
C VAL A 358 -0.05 2.04 10.11
N PHE A 359 -1.01 1.09 10.06
CA PHE A 359 -1.03 -0.17 9.29
C PHE A 359 0.21 -1.09 9.41
N HIS A 360 1.16 -0.80 10.27
CA HIS A 360 2.31 -1.71 10.54
C HIS A 360 2.73 -1.79 12.00
N ASN A 361 2.45 -0.78 12.85
CA ASN A 361 2.85 -0.81 14.27
C ASN A 361 1.99 -1.75 15.12
N CYS A 362 0.76 -2.05 14.69
CA CYS A 362 -0.15 -2.94 15.40
C CYS A 362 -0.76 -3.97 14.45
N ALA A 363 -0.91 -5.20 14.93
CA ALA A 363 -1.71 -6.22 14.29
C ALA A 363 -2.66 -6.84 15.34
N ILE A 364 -3.94 -6.87 15.02
CA ILE A 364 -4.95 -7.60 15.79
C ILE A 364 -5.25 -8.89 15.05
N VAL A 365 -5.21 -10.03 15.71
CA VAL A 365 -5.28 -11.34 15.05
C VAL A 365 -6.20 -12.27 15.81
N SER A 366 -7.22 -12.80 15.17
CA SER A 366 -8.04 -13.86 15.72
C SER A 366 -7.51 -15.22 15.34
N ILE A 367 -7.45 -16.12 16.32
CA ILE A 367 -6.92 -17.47 16.14
C ILE A 367 -7.87 -18.54 16.67
N ARG A 368 -7.78 -19.73 16.08
CA ARG A 368 -8.37 -20.94 16.64
C ARG A 368 -7.41 -21.56 17.64
N LYS A 369 -7.48 -21.09 18.91
CA LYS A 369 -6.63 -21.58 19.98
C LYS A 369 -6.91 -23.05 20.28
N ARG A 370 -5.87 -23.91 20.39
CA ARG A 370 -6.01 -25.34 20.59
C ARG A 370 -5.12 -25.93 21.70
N TYR A 371 -4.09 -25.22 22.14
CA TYR A 371 -3.12 -25.71 23.12
C TYR A 371 -2.43 -24.54 23.83
N PRO A 372 -1.79 -24.79 24.98
CA PRO A 372 -1.03 -23.79 25.72
C PRO A 372 0.04 -23.10 24.85
N LYS A 373 0.18 -21.78 25.03
CA LYS A 373 1.19 -20.96 24.31
C LYS A 373 0.96 -20.87 22.78
N HIS A 374 -0.23 -21.21 22.30
CA HIS A 374 -0.56 -21.12 20.89
C HIS A 374 -0.52 -19.66 20.38
N ALA A 375 -0.99 -18.70 21.19
CA ALA A 375 -0.90 -17.28 20.87
C ALA A 375 0.57 -16.82 20.67
N GLN A 376 1.48 -17.25 21.56
CA GLN A 376 2.91 -16.92 21.44
C GLN A 376 3.55 -17.52 20.18
N LYS A 377 3.13 -18.74 19.77
CA LYS A 377 3.59 -19.33 18.50
C LYS A 377 3.17 -18.47 17.33
N VAL A 378 1.93 -17.96 17.31
CA VAL A 378 1.43 -17.10 16.23
C VAL A 378 2.15 -15.74 16.24
N MET A 379 2.36 -15.12 17.39
CA MET A 379 3.14 -13.87 17.51
C MET A 379 4.54 -14.02 16.91
N ASN A 380 5.27 -15.08 17.28
CA ASN A 380 6.60 -15.35 16.75
C ASN A 380 6.60 -15.61 15.24
N ALA A 381 5.58 -16.29 14.72
CA ALA A 381 5.44 -16.54 13.30
C ALA A 381 5.18 -15.25 12.51
N ILE A 382 4.35 -14.34 13.04
CA ILE A 382 4.11 -13.02 12.45
C ILE A 382 5.39 -12.19 12.46
N TRP A 383 6.12 -12.11 13.59
CA TRP A 383 7.38 -11.37 13.66
C TRP A 383 8.50 -11.97 12.80
N GLY A 384 8.37 -13.24 12.37
CA GLY A 384 9.25 -13.88 11.39
C GLY A 384 8.81 -13.71 9.93
N ALA A 385 7.66 -13.08 9.67
CA ALA A 385 7.05 -13.05 8.33
C ALA A 385 7.28 -11.71 7.61
N HIS A 386 8.25 -11.65 6.69
CA HIS A 386 8.48 -10.52 5.76
C HIS A 386 8.25 -9.12 6.41
N MET A 387 7.42 -8.27 5.81
CA MET A 387 7.12 -6.91 6.33
C MET A 387 6.38 -6.92 7.68
N MET A 388 5.67 -7.99 8.04
CA MET A 388 5.06 -8.14 9.37
C MET A 388 6.11 -8.21 10.49
N SER A 389 7.38 -8.46 10.15
CA SER A 389 8.49 -8.41 11.11
C SER A 389 8.67 -7.02 11.75
N LEU A 390 8.15 -5.96 11.14
CA LEU A 390 8.22 -4.58 11.66
C LEU A 390 7.12 -4.27 12.69
N THR A 391 6.10 -5.13 12.84
CA THR A 391 4.98 -4.92 13.78
C THR A 391 5.47 -4.86 15.21
N LYS A 392 5.08 -3.81 15.94
CA LYS A 392 5.50 -3.57 17.34
C LYS A 392 4.57 -4.22 18.35
N LEU A 393 3.25 -4.10 18.13
CA LEU A 393 2.23 -4.66 19.00
C LEU A 393 1.42 -5.72 18.25
N ILE A 394 1.28 -6.90 18.85
CA ILE A 394 0.36 -7.93 18.36
C ILE A 394 -0.65 -8.25 19.44
N VAL A 395 -1.94 -8.13 19.13
CA VAL A 395 -3.03 -8.54 20.03
C VAL A 395 -3.68 -9.80 19.45
N ILE A 396 -3.63 -10.89 20.19
CA ILE A 396 -4.25 -12.16 19.77
C ILE A 396 -5.57 -12.35 20.53
N VAL A 397 -6.65 -12.58 19.79
CA VAL A 397 -7.98 -12.86 20.32
C VAL A 397 -8.49 -14.23 19.83
N ASP A 398 -9.58 -14.72 20.42
CA ASP A 398 -10.24 -15.95 19.97
C ASP A 398 -10.95 -15.76 18.61
N GLU A 399 -11.25 -16.89 17.94
CA GLU A 399 -11.88 -16.93 16.63
C GLU A 399 -13.28 -16.32 16.56
N ASP A 400 -13.95 -16.16 17.71
CA ASP A 400 -15.28 -15.57 17.85
C ASP A 400 -15.27 -14.04 18.07
N CYS A 401 -14.09 -13.40 18.07
CA CYS A 401 -13.94 -11.96 18.17
C CYS A 401 -13.79 -11.33 16.78
N ASP A 402 -14.59 -10.31 16.48
CA ASP A 402 -14.40 -9.49 15.28
C ASP A 402 -13.20 -8.58 15.45
N VAL A 403 -12.13 -8.86 14.73
CA VAL A 403 -10.87 -8.07 14.78
C VAL A 403 -11.02 -6.65 14.22
N HIS A 404 -12.09 -6.36 13.49
CA HIS A 404 -12.40 -5.04 12.94
C HIS A 404 -13.30 -4.21 13.88
N ASP A 405 -13.89 -4.81 14.92
CA ASP A 405 -14.55 -4.10 16.01
C ASP A 405 -13.56 -3.83 17.16
N TYR A 406 -12.96 -2.64 17.13
CA TYR A 406 -11.94 -2.26 18.14
C TYR A 406 -12.50 -2.19 19.55
N ASN A 407 -13.80 -1.96 19.74
CA ASN A 407 -14.43 -1.99 21.06
C ASN A 407 -14.52 -3.42 21.59
N GLU A 408 -14.89 -4.39 20.73
CA GLU A 408 -14.87 -5.80 21.11
C GLU A 408 -13.45 -6.28 21.43
N VAL A 409 -12.48 -5.95 20.57
CA VAL A 409 -11.05 -6.27 20.81
C VAL A 409 -10.57 -5.68 22.13
N ALA A 410 -10.85 -4.40 22.39
CA ALA A 410 -10.49 -3.75 23.65
C ALA A 410 -11.17 -4.42 24.85
N PHE A 411 -12.45 -4.76 24.73
CA PHE A 411 -13.18 -5.49 25.78
C PHE A 411 -12.50 -6.83 26.12
N ARG A 412 -12.11 -7.61 25.09
CA ARG A 412 -11.36 -8.88 25.27
C ARG A 412 -9.98 -8.62 25.88
N ALA A 413 -9.22 -7.66 25.36
CA ALA A 413 -7.88 -7.35 25.84
C ALA A 413 -7.87 -6.85 27.29
N PHE A 414 -8.87 -6.06 27.70
CA PHE A 414 -8.95 -5.56 29.07
C PHE A 414 -9.52 -6.60 30.05
N GLY A 415 -10.41 -7.48 29.58
CA GLY A 415 -11.08 -8.47 30.43
C GLY A 415 -10.33 -9.81 30.57
N ASN A 416 -9.68 -10.29 29.51
CA ASN A 416 -9.11 -11.63 29.46
C ASN A 416 -7.61 -11.70 29.82
N VAL A 417 -6.92 -10.55 29.89
CA VAL A 417 -5.46 -10.49 30.05
C VAL A 417 -5.04 -10.33 31.50
N ASP A 418 -4.23 -11.26 31.96
CA ASP A 418 -3.37 -11.07 33.14
C ASP A 418 -1.97 -10.66 32.63
N TYR A 419 -1.61 -9.41 32.82
CA TYR A 419 -0.40 -8.85 32.24
C TYR A 419 0.91 -9.49 32.75
N ALA A 420 0.90 -10.17 33.90
CA ALA A 420 2.03 -10.94 34.37
C ALA A 420 2.22 -12.26 33.61
N ARG A 421 1.14 -12.84 33.09
CA ARG A 421 1.13 -14.15 32.42
C ARG A 421 1.07 -14.03 30.89
N ASP A 422 0.26 -13.07 30.39
CA ASP A 422 -0.24 -13.04 29.01
C ASP A 422 0.48 -12.01 28.14
N LEU A 423 1.44 -11.25 28.73
CA LEU A 423 2.27 -10.32 27.99
C LEU A 423 3.58 -10.99 27.57
N MET A 424 3.91 -10.91 26.30
CA MET A 424 5.19 -11.29 25.74
C MET A 424 5.94 -10.04 25.29
N VAL A 425 7.11 -9.77 25.87
CA VAL A 425 7.99 -8.66 25.48
C VAL A 425 9.24 -9.24 24.83
N THR A 426 9.62 -8.69 23.70
CA THR A 426 10.83 -9.08 22.96
C THR A 426 11.43 -7.87 22.24
N GLU A 427 12.53 -8.06 21.53
CA GLU A 427 13.18 -7.05 20.71
C GLU A 427 13.30 -7.54 19.27
N GLY A 428 13.37 -6.62 18.32
CA GLY A 428 13.55 -6.97 16.92
C GLY A 428 13.46 -5.78 15.97
N PRO A 429 13.41 -6.03 14.65
CA PRO A 429 13.32 -4.97 13.66
C PRO A 429 12.05 -4.13 13.85
N VAL A 430 12.19 -2.82 13.72
CA VAL A 430 11.09 -1.86 13.68
C VAL A 430 11.21 -1.02 12.41
N ASP A 431 10.15 -0.34 12.04
CA ASP A 431 10.16 0.54 10.87
C ASP A 431 11.19 1.66 11.01
N HIS A 432 11.77 2.10 9.89
CA HIS A 432 12.70 3.22 9.85
C HIS A 432 12.13 4.51 10.45
N LEU A 433 10.82 4.69 10.35
CA LEU A 433 10.11 5.87 10.84
C LEU A 433 9.63 5.74 12.29
N ASP A 434 10.02 4.68 12.98
CA ASP A 434 9.69 4.52 14.40
C ASP A 434 10.47 5.52 15.26
N HIS A 435 9.77 6.54 15.75
CA HIS A 435 10.35 7.59 16.59
C HIS A 435 10.46 7.22 18.07
N ALA A 436 9.86 6.11 18.50
CA ALA A 436 9.81 5.70 19.90
C ALA A 436 11.00 4.82 20.32
N SER A 437 11.67 4.19 19.38
CA SER A 437 12.84 3.34 19.67
C SER A 437 14.09 4.16 19.95
N TYR A 438 14.93 3.67 20.85
CA TYR A 438 16.22 4.30 21.18
C TYR A 438 17.24 4.24 20.02
N GLN A 439 17.04 3.31 19.11
CA GLN A 439 17.91 3.11 17.95
C GLN A 439 17.06 2.96 16.69
N GLN A 440 17.58 3.41 15.56
CA GLN A 440 16.95 3.17 14.27
C GLN A 440 16.92 1.67 13.96
N PHE A 441 15.86 1.23 13.32
CA PHE A 441 15.67 -0.13 12.81
C PHE A 441 15.53 -1.24 13.83
N TRP A 442 15.68 -0.95 15.13
CA TRP A 442 15.60 -1.94 16.17
C TRP A 442 14.97 -1.40 17.45
N GLY A 443 14.04 -2.16 18.05
CA GLY A 443 13.35 -1.73 19.25
C GLY A 443 12.53 -2.83 19.92
N GLY A 444 11.86 -2.45 20.99
CA GLY A 444 10.99 -3.32 21.77
C GLY A 444 9.69 -3.64 21.07
N LYS A 445 9.19 -4.85 21.29
CA LYS A 445 7.93 -5.38 20.77
C LYS A 445 7.13 -6.02 21.89
N ALA A 446 5.80 -5.95 21.77
CA ALA A 446 4.89 -6.57 22.71
C ALA A 446 3.84 -7.43 22.02
N GLY A 447 3.55 -8.59 22.58
CA GLY A 447 2.44 -9.45 22.19
C GLY A 447 1.50 -9.65 23.38
N VAL A 448 0.21 -9.51 23.17
CA VAL A 448 -0.85 -9.65 24.16
C VAL A 448 -1.72 -10.85 23.82
N ASP A 449 -1.74 -11.87 24.68
CA ASP A 449 -2.64 -13.03 24.57
C ASP A 449 -3.96 -12.73 25.27
N ALA A 450 -4.92 -12.18 24.52
CA ALA A 450 -6.26 -11.89 24.97
C ALA A 450 -7.26 -13.05 24.74
N THR A 451 -6.77 -14.24 24.41
CA THR A 451 -7.61 -15.43 24.25
C THR A 451 -8.08 -15.98 25.59
N ARG A 452 -9.13 -16.82 25.57
CA ARG A 452 -9.54 -17.63 26.70
C ARG A 452 -8.41 -18.53 27.16
N LYS A 453 -8.30 -18.75 28.46
CA LYS A 453 -7.23 -19.59 29.03
C LYS A 453 -7.67 -21.04 29.16
N LEU A 454 -6.75 -21.94 28.80
CA LEU A 454 -6.94 -23.37 28.95
C LEU A 454 -6.49 -23.84 30.35
N PRO A 455 -7.10 -24.90 30.92
CA PRO A 455 -6.65 -25.46 32.20
C PRO A 455 -5.16 -25.81 32.21
N GLU A 456 -4.62 -26.29 31.08
CA GLU A 456 -3.20 -26.65 30.92
C GLU A 456 -2.25 -25.45 30.95
N GLU A 457 -2.77 -24.23 30.87
CA GLU A 457 -2.01 -22.97 31.06
C GLU A 457 -1.89 -22.57 32.55
N GLY A 458 -2.31 -23.42 33.46
CA GLY A 458 -2.34 -23.13 34.90
C GLY A 458 -3.55 -22.31 35.32
N TYR A 459 -4.58 -22.22 34.47
CA TYR A 459 -5.83 -21.57 34.80
C TYR A 459 -6.78 -22.58 35.46
N HIS A 460 -6.88 -22.52 36.81
CA HIS A 460 -7.61 -23.51 37.63
C HIS A 460 -9.04 -23.10 37.96
N ARG A 461 -9.58 -22.08 37.33
CA ARG A 461 -10.97 -21.61 37.46
C ARG A 461 -11.74 -21.96 36.19
N ASP A 462 -13.05 -22.09 36.31
CA ASP A 462 -13.90 -22.17 35.12
C ASP A 462 -13.88 -20.84 34.40
N TRP A 463 -13.65 -20.89 33.06
CA TRP A 463 -13.77 -19.69 32.25
C TRP A 463 -15.23 -19.29 32.15
N PRO A 464 -15.63 -18.06 32.49
CA PRO A 464 -17.03 -17.65 32.50
C PRO A 464 -17.64 -17.72 31.09
N GLU A 465 -18.90 -18.15 31.03
CA GLU A 465 -19.66 -18.10 29.80
C GLU A 465 -20.03 -16.66 29.42
N SER A 466 -19.99 -16.35 28.13
CA SER A 466 -20.44 -15.06 27.62
C SER A 466 -21.98 -14.99 27.69
N MET A 467 -22.50 -13.88 28.17
CA MET A 467 -23.96 -13.64 28.17
C MET A 467 -24.42 -13.38 26.72
N THR A 468 -25.23 -14.30 26.23
CA THR A 468 -25.85 -14.18 24.91
C THR A 468 -27.36 -14.38 25.03
N MET A 469 -28.12 -13.61 24.24
CA MET A 469 -29.56 -13.80 24.16
C MET A 469 -29.91 -15.06 23.36
N SER A 470 -30.97 -15.78 23.73
CA SER A 470 -31.39 -16.95 22.97
C SER A 470 -31.80 -16.59 21.54
N PRO A 471 -31.49 -17.46 20.54
CA PRO A 471 -31.83 -17.20 19.14
C PRO A 471 -33.31 -16.92 18.91
N GLU A 472 -34.21 -17.55 19.72
CA GLU A 472 -35.64 -17.34 19.65
C GLU A 472 -36.04 -15.92 20.03
N VAL A 473 -35.43 -15.37 21.09
CA VAL A 473 -35.70 -13.99 21.54
C VAL A 473 -35.10 -12.98 20.54
N VAL A 474 -33.89 -13.23 20.02
CA VAL A 474 -33.29 -12.39 18.95
C VAL A 474 -34.23 -12.35 17.74
N SER A 475 -34.68 -13.51 17.24
CA SER A 475 -35.60 -13.60 16.10
C SER A 475 -36.96 -12.94 16.37
N LEU A 476 -37.46 -13.02 17.61
CA LEU A 476 -38.69 -12.34 17.99
C LEU A 476 -38.54 -10.82 17.96
N VAL A 477 -37.45 -10.32 18.52
CA VAL A 477 -37.15 -8.88 18.55
C VAL A 477 -36.95 -8.35 17.15
N ASP A 478 -36.16 -9.04 16.27
CA ASP A 478 -35.95 -8.66 14.88
C ASP A 478 -37.29 -8.53 14.10
N LYS A 479 -38.20 -9.50 14.26
CA LYS A 479 -39.54 -9.48 13.63
C LYS A 479 -40.34 -8.28 14.06
N ARG A 480 -40.21 -7.87 15.32
CA ARG A 480 -41.00 -6.83 15.95
C ARG A 480 -40.32 -5.48 16.04
N TRP A 481 -39.08 -5.36 15.51
CA TRP A 481 -38.23 -4.16 15.67
C TRP A 481 -38.96 -2.86 15.35
N LYS A 482 -39.71 -2.85 14.23
CA LYS A 482 -40.52 -1.69 13.83
C LYS A 482 -41.68 -1.34 14.79
N GLU A 483 -42.18 -2.33 15.57
CA GLU A 483 -43.26 -2.10 16.51
C GLU A 483 -42.79 -1.34 17.75
N TYR A 484 -41.48 -1.38 18.05
CA TYR A 484 -40.89 -0.70 19.21
C TYR A 484 -40.70 0.81 19.01
N GLY A 485 -40.75 1.31 17.78
CA GLY A 485 -40.66 2.74 17.46
C GLY A 485 -39.27 3.35 17.63
N ILE A 486 -38.23 2.51 17.60
CA ILE A 486 -36.81 2.86 17.70
C ILE A 486 -36.07 2.56 16.40
#